data_b8d887d3841c27ccdbe7e104310503e0
#
_entry.id   b8d887d3841c27ccdbe7e104310503e0
#
_cell.length_a   1.000
_cell.length_b   1.000
_cell.length_c   1.000
_cell.angle_alpha   90.00
_cell.angle_beta   90.00
_cell.angle_gamma   90.00
#
_symmetry.space_group_name_H-M   'P 1'
#
loop_
_entity.id
_entity.type
_entity.pdbx_description
1 polymer ?
#
loop_
_entity_poly.entity_id
_entity_poly.type
_entity_poly.pdbx_seq_one_letter_code
_entity_poly.pdbx_strand_id
1 'polypeptide(L)'
;MIKALVFDFDGTIIDTETAWYIAFRDAYKEHGVNLTLEMYSQCIGTSLKTFNPYEYLITDLNLPIDREAFRESVQLQHAALMNKEQVRPGIQNYLEAARDAGLKLAVASSSKREWVEQHLEQLKLKDYFEVIRTADDVAHVKPDPELYNQALEALGVTADEAVAIEDSPNGARAAAAAGIHCVVISNTITGTLDFDMPHQRLSCLTDLEFNDLISKPLVTTV
;
A
#
# COMPACT_ATOMS: atom_id res chain seq x y z
N MET A 1 -13.30 15.95 -15.45
CA MET A 1 -12.28 16.70 -14.68
C MET A 1 -12.12 16.01 -13.35
N ILE A 2 -10.89 15.73 -12.93
CA ILE A 2 -10.62 15.06 -11.65
C ILE A 2 -11.02 15.97 -10.49
N LYS A 3 -11.71 15.39 -9.52
CA LYS A 3 -12.22 16.05 -8.31
C LYS A 3 -11.72 15.42 -7.03
N ALA A 4 -11.14 14.20 -7.10
CA ALA A 4 -10.66 13.49 -5.93
C ALA A 4 -9.43 12.64 -6.22
N LEU A 5 -8.57 12.47 -5.19
CA LEU A 5 -7.54 11.45 -5.15
C LEU A 5 -7.85 10.48 -4.00
N VAL A 6 -7.74 9.18 -4.28
CA VAL A 6 -7.92 8.13 -3.30
C VAL A 6 -6.59 7.38 -3.15
N PHE A 7 -5.95 7.52 -2.01
CA PHE A 7 -4.67 6.90 -1.73
C PHE A 7 -4.87 5.54 -1.04
N ASP A 8 -4.15 4.54 -1.51
CA ASP A 8 -3.82 3.42 -0.65
C ASP A 8 -2.85 3.89 0.45
N PHE A 9 -2.68 3.08 1.51
CA PHE A 9 -1.86 3.46 2.65
C PHE A 9 -0.53 2.69 2.70
N ASP A 10 -0.61 1.36 2.83
CA ASP A 10 0.56 0.49 3.06
C ASP A 10 1.34 0.24 1.77
N GLY A 11 2.59 0.64 1.73
CA GLY A 11 3.40 0.60 0.51
C GLY A 11 3.21 1.83 -0.40
N THR A 12 2.16 2.62 -0.18
CA THR A 12 1.81 3.80 -0.97
C THR A 12 2.15 5.12 -0.25
N ILE A 13 1.53 5.42 0.88
CA ILE A 13 1.84 6.63 1.68
C ILE A 13 3.12 6.43 2.45
N ILE A 14 3.31 5.25 3.04
CA ILE A 14 4.53 4.81 3.74
C ILE A 14 4.96 3.43 3.23
N ASP A 15 6.27 3.14 3.25
CA ASP A 15 6.80 1.86 2.75
C ASP A 15 6.81 0.78 3.85
N THR A 16 5.65 0.24 4.16
CA THR A 16 5.48 -0.84 5.13
C THR A 16 6.05 -2.16 4.64
N GLU A 17 6.02 -2.42 3.33
CA GLU A 17 6.46 -3.68 2.74
C GLU A 17 7.98 -3.88 2.86
N THR A 18 8.76 -2.86 2.56
CA THR A 18 10.22 -2.90 2.77
C THR A 18 10.57 -3.08 4.24
N ALA A 19 9.83 -2.45 5.16
CA ALA A 19 10.05 -2.62 6.60
C ALA A 19 9.81 -4.07 7.05
N TRP A 20 8.74 -4.72 6.58
CA TRP A 20 8.50 -6.15 6.83
C TRP A 20 9.61 -7.03 6.28
N TYR A 21 10.02 -6.80 5.02
CA TYR A 21 11.13 -7.55 4.43
C TYR A 21 12.42 -7.44 5.24
N ILE A 22 12.78 -6.22 5.66
CA ILE A 22 13.99 -6.00 6.46
C ILE A 22 13.89 -6.74 7.80
N ALA A 23 12.75 -6.66 8.49
CA ALA A 23 12.54 -7.35 9.76
C ALA A 23 12.70 -8.87 9.62
N PHE A 24 12.07 -9.47 8.62
CA PHE A 24 12.23 -10.89 8.33
C PHE A 24 13.67 -11.25 7.93
N ARG A 25 14.27 -10.49 7.02
CA ARG A 25 15.63 -10.72 6.55
C ARG A 25 16.64 -10.73 7.69
N ASP A 26 16.53 -9.79 8.58
CA ASP A 26 17.47 -9.64 9.69
C ASP A 26 17.24 -10.74 10.72
N ALA A 27 16.00 -11.11 11.03
CA ALA A 27 15.66 -12.25 11.86
C ALA A 27 16.16 -13.59 11.26
N TYR A 28 16.04 -13.80 9.97
CA TYR A 28 16.59 -14.98 9.27
C TYR A 28 18.10 -15.06 9.39
N LYS A 29 18.77 -13.91 9.25
CA LYS A 29 20.23 -13.82 9.35
C LYS A 29 20.75 -14.23 10.73
N GLU A 30 20.02 -13.96 11.81
CA GLU A 30 20.35 -14.40 13.16
C GLU A 30 20.39 -15.94 13.27
N HIS A 31 19.65 -16.65 12.42
CA HIS A 31 19.64 -18.10 12.32
C HIS A 31 20.53 -18.66 11.20
N GLY A 32 21.39 -17.81 10.61
CA GLY A 32 22.32 -18.22 9.54
C GLY A 32 21.67 -18.45 8.19
N VAL A 33 20.45 -18.02 7.99
CA VAL A 33 19.68 -18.17 6.74
C VAL A 33 19.59 -16.84 6.01
N ASN A 34 19.78 -16.86 4.69
CA ASN A 34 19.62 -15.68 3.84
C ASN A 34 18.23 -15.66 3.20
N LEU A 35 17.37 -14.76 3.64
CA LEU A 35 16.09 -14.51 3.01
C LEU A 35 16.30 -13.56 1.82
N THR A 36 16.20 -14.09 0.60
CA THR A 36 16.30 -13.25 -0.60
C THR A 36 14.99 -12.53 -0.88
N LEU A 37 15.07 -11.43 -1.63
CA LEU A 37 13.87 -10.69 -2.07
C LEU A 37 12.94 -11.59 -2.92
N GLU A 38 13.51 -12.42 -3.78
CA GLU A 38 12.78 -13.39 -4.61
C GLU A 38 11.99 -14.40 -3.76
N MET A 39 12.56 -14.90 -2.67
CA MET A 39 11.84 -15.76 -1.73
C MET A 39 10.70 -15.00 -1.04
N TYR A 40 11.00 -13.81 -0.53
CA TYR A 40 10.03 -13.01 0.20
C TYR A 40 8.85 -12.55 -0.69
N SER A 41 9.12 -12.18 -1.94
CA SER A 41 8.07 -11.73 -2.86
C SER A 41 6.97 -12.77 -3.10
N GLN A 42 7.23 -14.06 -2.85
CA GLN A 42 6.23 -15.12 -2.98
C GLN A 42 5.09 -15.03 -1.95
N CYS A 43 5.27 -14.30 -0.85
CA CYS A 43 4.20 -14.09 0.14
C CYS A 43 3.44 -12.76 -0.07
N ILE A 44 3.92 -11.87 -0.94
CA ILE A 44 3.33 -10.56 -1.14
C ILE A 44 2.13 -10.64 -2.09
N GLY A 45 1.01 -10.06 -1.69
CA GLY A 45 -0.21 -10.05 -2.51
C GLY A 45 -0.85 -11.43 -2.71
N THR A 46 -0.36 -12.47 -2.01
CA THR A 46 -0.88 -13.83 -2.04
C THR A 46 -1.24 -14.31 -0.63
N SER A 47 -1.91 -15.47 -0.55
CA SER A 47 -2.03 -16.14 0.75
C SER A 47 -0.66 -16.68 1.16
N LEU A 48 -0.33 -16.68 2.48
CA LEU A 48 0.89 -17.28 3.04
C LEU A 48 1.02 -18.80 2.79
N LYS A 49 0.19 -19.35 1.90
CA LYS A 49 0.21 -20.77 1.52
C LYS A 49 1.38 -21.13 0.61
N THR A 50 1.85 -20.19 -0.22
CA THR A 50 2.98 -20.43 -1.15
C THR A 50 4.31 -20.33 -0.42
N PHE A 51 4.46 -19.30 0.40
CA PHE A 51 5.62 -19.09 1.24
C PHE A 51 5.16 -18.38 2.53
N ASN A 52 5.46 -18.98 3.68
CA ASN A 52 5.18 -18.38 4.97
C ASN A 52 6.49 -18.06 5.68
N PRO A 53 6.91 -16.79 5.71
CA PRO A 53 8.19 -16.41 6.31
C PRO A 53 8.27 -16.64 7.81
N TYR A 54 7.14 -16.77 8.53
CA TYR A 54 7.12 -17.16 9.94
C TYR A 54 7.38 -18.65 10.15
N GLU A 55 7.05 -19.49 9.19
CA GLU A 55 7.09 -20.93 9.34
C GLU A 55 8.28 -21.59 8.66
N TYR A 56 8.81 -21.01 7.61
CA TYR A 56 9.84 -21.58 6.74
C TYR A 56 11.08 -22.08 7.51
N LEU A 57 11.63 -21.28 8.45
CA LEU A 57 12.77 -21.69 9.25
C LEU A 57 12.46 -22.92 10.13
N ILE A 58 11.24 -22.99 10.64
CA ILE A 58 10.81 -23.99 11.63
C ILE A 58 10.37 -25.28 10.94
N THR A 59 9.51 -25.15 9.91
CA THR A 59 8.87 -26.31 9.27
C THR A 59 9.66 -26.86 8.10
N ASP A 60 10.21 -26.00 7.24
CA ASP A 60 10.90 -26.43 6.02
C ASP A 60 12.38 -26.71 6.27
N LEU A 61 13.04 -25.89 7.07
CA LEU A 61 14.45 -26.08 7.44
C LEU A 61 14.64 -26.86 8.75
N ASN A 62 13.55 -27.17 9.47
CA ASN A 62 13.58 -27.91 10.73
C ASN A 62 14.55 -27.32 11.80
N LEU A 63 14.66 -25.98 11.83
CA LEU A 63 15.50 -25.33 12.85
C LEU A 63 14.79 -25.35 14.21
N PRO A 64 15.53 -25.53 15.31
CA PRO A 64 14.99 -25.60 16.68
C PRO A 64 14.67 -24.17 17.20
N ILE A 65 13.73 -23.48 16.54
CA ILE A 65 13.36 -22.11 16.86
C ILE A 65 12.00 -22.12 17.57
N ASP A 66 11.88 -21.39 18.66
CA ASP A 66 10.60 -21.15 19.31
C ASP A 66 9.74 -20.22 18.43
N ARG A 67 8.54 -20.69 18.04
CA ARG A 67 7.65 -20.02 17.10
C ARG A 67 7.16 -18.68 17.59
N GLU A 68 6.78 -18.61 18.86
CA GLU A 68 6.24 -17.37 19.43
C GLU A 68 7.34 -16.34 19.62
N ALA A 69 8.50 -16.75 20.14
CA ALA A 69 9.65 -15.86 20.28
C ALA A 69 10.12 -15.30 18.93
N PHE A 70 10.12 -16.12 17.87
CA PHE A 70 10.47 -15.68 16.52
C PHE A 70 9.47 -14.64 15.98
N ARG A 71 8.16 -14.90 16.14
CA ARG A 71 7.11 -13.95 15.75
C ARG A 71 7.25 -12.62 16.48
N GLU A 72 7.44 -12.68 17.80
CA GLU A 72 7.61 -11.48 18.62
C GLU A 72 8.85 -10.68 18.19
N SER A 73 9.98 -11.35 17.95
CA SER A 73 11.20 -10.71 17.47
C SER A 73 10.99 -9.97 16.14
N VAL A 74 10.38 -10.62 15.14
CA VAL A 74 10.08 -10.00 13.85
C VAL A 74 9.13 -8.80 14.02
N GLN A 75 8.08 -8.93 14.83
CA GLN A 75 7.13 -7.84 15.08
C GLN A 75 7.78 -6.65 15.78
N LEU A 76 8.64 -6.89 16.76
CA LEU A 76 9.39 -5.83 17.45
C LEU A 76 10.34 -5.10 16.49
N GLN A 77 11.04 -5.83 15.64
CA GLN A 77 11.92 -5.23 14.62
C GLN A 77 11.11 -4.41 13.61
N HIS A 78 9.99 -4.95 13.11
CA HIS A 78 9.11 -4.21 12.22
C HIS A 78 8.60 -2.92 12.87
N ALA A 79 8.08 -2.99 14.10
CA ALA A 79 7.61 -1.82 14.83
C ALA A 79 8.72 -0.75 15.02
N ALA A 80 9.95 -1.19 15.30
CA ALA A 80 11.10 -0.29 15.43
C ALA A 80 11.48 0.41 14.11
N LEU A 81 11.29 -0.26 12.96
CA LEU A 81 11.46 0.32 11.63
C LEU A 81 10.33 1.31 11.34
N MET A 82 9.08 0.92 11.57
CA MET A 82 7.91 1.77 11.33
C MET A 82 7.90 3.05 12.17
N ASN A 83 8.43 3.03 13.37
CA ASN A 83 8.60 4.24 14.19
C ASN A 83 9.53 5.30 13.56
N LYS A 84 10.35 4.91 12.59
CA LYS A 84 11.29 5.79 11.87
C LYS A 84 10.86 6.06 10.44
N GLU A 85 9.82 5.35 9.99
CA GLU A 85 9.36 5.44 8.60
C GLU A 85 8.86 6.85 8.30
N GLN A 86 9.10 7.28 7.09
CA GLN A 86 8.74 8.60 6.60
C GLN A 86 7.74 8.48 5.46
N VAL A 87 7.06 9.57 5.21
CA VAL A 87 6.19 9.70 4.04
C VAL A 87 7.00 9.46 2.77
N ARG A 88 6.48 8.62 1.86
CA ARG A 88 7.16 8.35 0.58
C ARG A 88 7.31 9.62 -0.24
N PRO A 89 8.41 9.75 -1.01
CA PRO A 89 8.70 10.95 -1.79
C PRO A 89 7.54 11.32 -2.73
N GLY A 90 7.19 12.60 -2.78
CA GLY A 90 6.11 13.14 -3.61
C GLY A 90 4.72 13.11 -2.96
N ILE A 91 4.44 12.24 -2.00
CA ILE A 91 3.11 12.13 -1.37
C ILE A 91 2.69 13.46 -0.75
N GLN A 92 3.52 14.06 0.11
CA GLN A 92 3.15 15.30 0.78
C GLN A 92 2.91 16.42 -0.22
N ASN A 93 3.75 16.55 -1.25
CA ASN A 93 3.59 17.56 -2.30
C ASN A 93 2.25 17.38 -3.04
N TYR A 94 1.84 16.13 -3.30
CA TYR A 94 0.56 15.83 -3.95
C TYR A 94 -0.62 16.14 -3.06
N LEU A 95 -0.54 15.87 -1.75
CA LEU A 95 -1.60 16.21 -0.79
C LEU A 95 -1.77 17.74 -0.69
N GLU A 96 -0.67 18.48 -0.63
CA GLU A 96 -0.68 19.95 -0.61
C GLU A 96 -1.26 20.52 -1.90
N ALA A 97 -0.79 20.05 -3.07
CA ALA A 97 -1.26 20.50 -4.36
C ALA A 97 -2.75 20.17 -4.58
N ALA A 98 -3.20 18.98 -4.16
CA ALA A 98 -4.61 18.59 -4.26
C ALA A 98 -5.50 19.48 -3.39
N ARG A 99 -5.10 19.77 -2.15
CA ARG A 99 -5.81 20.69 -1.26
C ARG A 99 -5.88 22.09 -1.87
N ASP A 100 -4.78 22.62 -2.39
CA ASP A 100 -4.73 23.95 -2.99
C ASP A 100 -5.57 24.05 -4.27
N ALA A 101 -5.71 22.94 -4.99
CA ALA A 101 -6.60 22.81 -6.16
C ALA A 101 -8.06 22.52 -5.78
N GLY A 102 -8.39 22.36 -4.48
CA GLY A 102 -9.74 22.06 -4.01
C GLY A 102 -10.21 20.64 -4.32
N LEU A 103 -9.30 19.69 -4.52
CA LEU A 103 -9.64 18.28 -4.67
C LEU A 103 -9.93 17.65 -3.32
N LYS A 104 -10.86 16.70 -3.31
CA LYS A 104 -11.17 15.86 -2.16
C LYS A 104 -10.14 14.74 -2.03
N LEU A 105 -9.80 14.40 -0.80
CA LEU A 105 -8.79 13.38 -0.50
C LEU A 105 -9.37 12.26 0.37
N ALA A 106 -9.07 11.02 0.00
CA ALA A 106 -9.44 9.86 0.80
C ALA A 106 -8.28 8.86 0.91
N VAL A 107 -8.36 8.05 1.96
CA VAL A 107 -7.57 6.82 2.12
C VAL A 107 -8.50 5.61 1.94
N ALA A 108 -8.02 4.60 1.20
CA ALA A 108 -8.65 3.29 1.06
C ALA A 108 -7.62 2.19 1.31
N SER A 109 -7.60 1.60 2.51
CA SER A 109 -6.58 0.63 2.96
C SER A 109 -7.18 -0.71 3.35
N SER A 110 -6.47 -1.81 3.05
CA SER A 110 -6.79 -3.16 3.53
C SER A 110 -6.36 -3.42 4.98
N SER A 111 -5.72 -2.46 5.61
CA SER A 111 -5.31 -2.52 7.01
C SER A 111 -6.42 -2.08 7.96
N LYS A 112 -6.24 -2.36 9.26
CA LYS A 112 -7.17 -1.92 10.29
C LYS A 112 -7.11 -0.41 10.51
N ARG A 113 -8.22 0.17 10.92
CA ARG A 113 -8.38 1.60 11.18
C ARG A 113 -7.36 2.15 12.18
N GLU A 114 -7.17 1.43 13.28
CA GLU A 114 -6.20 1.81 14.31
C GLU A 114 -4.78 2.00 13.74
N TRP A 115 -4.34 1.08 12.88
CA TRP A 115 -3.04 1.15 12.21
C TRP A 115 -2.93 2.37 11.30
N VAL A 116 -3.90 2.56 10.43
CA VAL A 116 -3.90 3.67 9.45
C VAL A 116 -3.93 5.03 10.17
N GLU A 117 -4.86 5.20 11.10
CA GLU A 117 -5.04 6.48 11.78
C GLU A 117 -3.84 6.83 12.66
N GLN A 118 -3.29 5.86 13.40
CA GLN A 118 -2.09 6.06 14.22
C GLN A 118 -0.92 6.61 13.40
N HIS A 119 -0.65 6.03 12.22
CA HIS A 119 0.46 6.47 11.38
C HIS A 119 0.16 7.79 10.67
N LEU A 120 -1.07 8.02 10.21
CA LEU A 120 -1.46 9.31 9.66
C LEU A 120 -1.32 10.45 10.67
N GLU A 121 -1.67 10.21 11.95
CA GLU A 121 -1.48 11.17 13.04
C GLU A 121 0.02 11.41 13.33
N GLN A 122 0.81 10.34 13.44
CA GLN A 122 2.26 10.43 13.65
C GLN A 122 2.94 11.26 12.56
N LEU A 123 2.53 11.08 11.30
CA LEU A 123 3.06 11.77 10.13
C LEU A 123 2.43 13.15 9.91
N LYS A 124 1.43 13.53 10.69
CA LYS A 124 0.65 14.78 10.56
C LYS A 124 -0.07 14.91 9.22
N LEU A 125 -0.53 13.79 8.67
CA LEU A 125 -1.22 13.75 7.38
C LEU A 125 -2.74 13.57 7.51
N LYS A 126 -3.25 13.22 8.70
CA LYS A 126 -4.67 12.88 8.89
C LYS A 126 -5.61 14.00 8.42
N ASP A 127 -5.27 15.24 8.69
CA ASP A 127 -6.09 16.41 8.38
C ASP A 127 -6.19 16.73 6.86
N TYR A 128 -5.43 16.05 6.03
CA TYR A 128 -5.60 16.16 4.58
C TYR A 128 -6.79 15.36 4.06
N PHE A 129 -7.18 14.28 4.75
CA PHE A 129 -8.15 13.31 4.27
C PHE A 129 -9.54 13.56 4.84
N GLU A 130 -10.51 13.78 3.95
CA GLU A 130 -11.93 13.90 4.32
C GLU A 130 -12.55 12.55 4.66
N VAL A 131 -12.02 11.47 4.05
CA VAL A 131 -12.56 10.11 4.16
C VAL A 131 -11.40 9.12 4.38
N ILE A 132 -11.57 8.23 5.36
CA ILE A 132 -10.68 7.10 5.58
C ILE A 132 -11.54 5.83 5.56
N ARG A 133 -11.26 4.90 4.63
CA ARG A 133 -11.88 3.58 4.55
C ARG A 133 -10.82 2.52 4.77
N THR A 134 -11.15 1.55 5.61
CA THR A 134 -10.21 0.54 6.13
C THR A 134 -10.87 -0.85 6.13
N ALA A 135 -10.12 -1.88 6.46
CA ALA A 135 -10.67 -3.24 6.58
C ALA A 135 -11.86 -3.33 7.55
N ASP A 136 -11.97 -2.40 8.50
CA ASP A 136 -13.06 -2.39 9.49
C ASP A 136 -14.39 -1.84 8.92
N ASP A 137 -14.37 -1.26 7.73
CA ASP A 137 -15.54 -0.65 7.09
C ASP A 137 -16.19 -1.54 6.03
N VAL A 138 -15.54 -2.63 5.62
CA VAL A 138 -15.92 -3.45 4.47
C VAL A 138 -16.05 -4.93 4.82
N ALA A 139 -16.84 -5.65 4.04
CA ALA A 139 -16.90 -7.11 4.13
C ALA A 139 -15.70 -7.77 3.44
N HIS A 140 -15.19 -7.17 2.37
CA HIS A 140 -14.08 -7.69 1.59
C HIS A 140 -13.06 -6.59 1.30
N VAL A 141 -11.79 -6.87 1.64
CA VAL A 141 -10.67 -6.00 1.30
C VAL A 141 -10.19 -6.23 -0.13
N LYS A 142 -9.27 -5.39 -0.62
CA LYS A 142 -8.66 -5.53 -1.94
C LYS A 142 -8.19 -6.99 -2.19
N PRO A 143 -8.45 -7.57 -3.37
CA PRO A 143 -8.79 -6.91 -4.64
C PRO A 143 -10.28 -6.61 -4.86
N ASP A 144 -11.15 -6.77 -3.86
CA ASP A 144 -12.54 -6.34 -3.97
C ASP A 144 -12.62 -4.81 -4.03
N PRO A 145 -13.48 -4.23 -4.89
CA PRO A 145 -13.58 -2.78 -5.06
C PRO A 145 -14.30 -2.06 -3.91
N GLU A 146 -14.78 -2.75 -2.89
CA GLU A 146 -15.67 -2.20 -1.86
C GLU A 146 -15.06 -0.96 -1.16
N LEU A 147 -13.77 -1.01 -0.81
CA LEU A 147 -13.06 0.12 -0.18
C LEU A 147 -13.09 1.37 -1.06
N TYR A 148 -12.82 1.23 -2.35
CA TYR A 148 -12.84 2.33 -3.31
C TYR A 148 -14.26 2.85 -3.55
N ASN A 149 -15.24 1.97 -3.73
CA ASN A 149 -16.64 2.34 -3.91
C ASN A 149 -17.16 3.16 -2.72
N GLN A 150 -16.88 2.71 -1.49
CA GLN A 150 -17.26 3.45 -0.29
C GLN A 150 -16.53 4.79 -0.16
N ALA A 151 -15.28 4.88 -0.59
CA ALA A 151 -14.55 6.15 -0.61
C ALA A 151 -15.17 7.14 -1.61
N LEU A 152 -15.49 6.70 -2.83
CA LEU A 152 -16.16 7.52 -3.85
C LEU A 152 -17.52 8.01 -3.36
N GLU A 153 -18.34 7.11 -2.80
CA GLU A 153 -19.66 7.45 -2.26
C GLU A 153 -19.55 8.52 -1.15
N ALA A 154 -18.64 8.32 -0.20
CA ALA A 154 -18.47 9.27 0.89
C ALA A 154 -17.92 10.64 0.45
N LEU A 155 -17.08 10.67 -0.60
CA LEU A 155 -16.62 11.91 -1.21
C LEU A 155 -17.67 12.56 -2.13
N GLY A 156 -18.72 11.82 -2.54
CA GLY A 156 -19.73 12.29 -3.46
C GLY A 156 -19.18 12.60 -4.87
N VAL A 157 -18.31 11.70 -5.38
CA VAL A 157 -17.71 11.78 -6.72
C VAL A 157 -17.93 10.47 -7.47
N THR A 158 -17.89 10.54 -8.81
CA THR A 158 -17.93 9.36 -9.67
C THR A 158 -16.53 8.82 -9.94
N ALA A 159 -16.43 7.56 -10.38
CA ALA A 159 -15.14 6.92 -10.62
C ALA A 159 -14.27 7.65 -11.66
N ASP A 160 -14.88 8.20 -12.70
CA ASP A 160 -14.21 8.99 -13.73
C ASP A 160 -13.76 10.39 -13.27
N GLU A 161 -14.19 10.81 -12.08
CA GLU A 161 -13.78 12.04 -11.41
C GLU A 161 -12.68 11.82 -10.37
N ALA A 162 -12.21 10.57 -10.20
CA ALA A 162 -11.22 10.21 -9.20
C ALA A 162 -9.99 9.52 -9.81
N VAL A 163 -8.85 9.64 -9.11
CA VAL A 163 -7.63 8.87 -9.39
C VAL A 163 -7.25 8.12 -8.14
N ALA A 164 -6.96 6.82 -8.27
CA ALA A 164 -6.36 6.00 -7.22
C ALA A 164 -4.84 6.04 -7.31
N ILE A 165 -4.17 6.19 -6.18
CA ILE A 165 -2.73 6.05 -6.04
C ILE A 165 -2.47 4.78 -5.24
N GLU A 166 -1.70 3.86 -5.82
CA GLU A 166 -1.52 2.50 -5.35
C GLU A 166 -0.07 2.03 -5.51
N ASP A 167 0.26 0.89 -4.89
CA ASP A 167 1.57 0.25 -5.08
C ASP A 167 1.48 -1.23 -5.46
N SER A 168 0.33 -1.87 -5.24
CA SER A 168 0.16 -3.33 -5.29
C SER A 168 -0.76 -3.80 -6.42
N PRO A 169 -0.57 -5.06 -6.94
CA PRO A 169 -1.48 -5.64 -7.92
C PRO A 169 -2.92 -5.77 -7.42
N ASN A 170 -3.11 -6.14 -6.15
CA ASN A 170 -4.46 -6.28 -5.57
C ASN A 170 -5.18 -4.93 -5.45
N GLY A 171 -4.45 -3.90 -5.05
CA GLY A 171 -5.00 -2.56 -5.00
C GLY A 171 -5.33 -2.00 -6.38
N ALA A 172 -4.45 -2.20 -7.34
CA ALA A 172 -4.68 -1.81 -8.73
C ALA A 172 -5.92 -2.51 -9.33
N ARG A 173 -6.11 -3.83 -9.06
CA ARG A 173 -7.33 -4.55 -9.47
C ARG A 173 -8.58 -3.99 -8.80
N ALA A 174 -8.52 -3.69 -7.51
CA ALA A 174 -9.65 -3.10 -6.78
C ALA A 174 -10.04 -1.73 -7.34
N ALA A 175 -9.07 -0.85 -7.60
CA ALA A 175 -9.31 0.45 -8.22
C ALA A 175 -9.93 0.31 -9.62
N ALA A 176 -9.39 -0.59 -10.46
CA ALA A 176 -9.92 -0.87 -11.79
C ALA A 176 -11.34 -1.45 -11.74
N ALA A 177 -11.62 -2.37 -10.81
CA ALA A 177 -12.96 -2.93 -10.61
C ALA A 177 -13.97 -1.88 -10.12
N ALA A 178 -13.52 -0.85 -9.39
CA ALA A 178 -14.31 0.32 -9.03
C ALA A 178 -14.46 1.33 -10.19
N GLY A 179 -13.81 1.10 -11.34
CA GLY A 179 -13.82 2.00 -12.50
C GLY A 179 -12.93 3.25 -12.35
N ILE A 180 -12.04 3.26 -11.35
CA ILE A 180 -11.15 4.40 -11.08
C ILE A 180 -9.86 4.23 -11.89
N HIS A 181 -9.38 5.31 -12.49
CA HIS A 181 -8.03 5.31 -13.05
C HIS A 181 -6.99 5.16 -11.94
N CYS A 182 -6.05 4.22 -12.13
CA CYS A 182 -5.04 3.90 -11.13
C CYS A 182 -3.64 4.30 -11.61
N VAL A 183 -2.93 5.06 -10.76
CA VAL A 183 -1.49 5.30 -10.88
C VAL A 183 -0.78 4.45 -9.84
N VAL A 184 0.10 3.57 -10.30
CA VAL A 184 0.87 2.66 -9.45
C VAL A 184 2.27 3.23 -9.21
N ILE A 185 2.60 3.43 -7.96
CA ILE A 185 3.94 3.84 -7.48
C ILE A 185 4.60 2.68 -6.74
N SER A 186 5.23 1.79 -7.47
CA SER A 186 5.86 0.61 -6.88
C SER A 186 6.95 0.98 -5.87
N ASN A 187 7.13 0.14 -4.86
CA ASN A 187 8.30 0.15 -3.96
C ASN A 187 9.28 -0.99 -4.34
N THR A 188 10.35 -1.17 -3.56
CA THR A 188 11.35 -2.21 -3.82
C THR A 188 10.74 -3.61 -3.86
N ILE A 189 9.72 -3.88 -3.05
CA ILE A 189 9.07 -5.18 -2.95
C ILE A 189 8.04 -5.33 -4.06
N THR A 190 7.06 -4.41 -4.15
CA THR A 190 5.95 -4.51 -5.08
C THR A 190 6.36 -4.29 -6.54
N GLY A 191 7.51 -3.64 -6.76
CA GLY A 191 8.10 -3.48 -8.11
C GLY A 191 8.49 -4.81 -8.78
N THR A 192 8.66 -5.88 -8.01
CA THR A 192 8.96 -7.23 -8.54
C THR A 192 7.71 -8.02 -8.92
N LEU A 193 6.52 -7.53 -8.59
CA LEU A 193 5.26 -8.23 -8.83
C LEU A 193 4.71 -7.96 -10.23
N ASP A 194 3.97 -8.94 -10.75
CA ASP A 194 3.27 -8.82 -12.03
C ASP A 194 1.94 -8.08 -11.86
N PHE A 195 1.72 -7.10 -12.73
CA PHE A 195 0.48 -6.35 -12.83
C PHE A 195 -0.21 -6.73 -14.13
N ASP A 196 -1.37 -7.34 -14.02
CA ASP A 196 -2.18 -7.87 -15.12
C ASP A 196 -3.15 -6.84 -15.75
N MET A 197 -3.15 -5.60 -15.22
CA MET A 197 -4.01 -4.54 -15.72
C MET A 197 -3.19 -3.39 -16.29
N PRO A 198 -3.70 -2.67 -17.32
CA PRO A 198 -3.04 -1.49 -17.83
C PRO A 198 -3.13 -0.36 -16.80
N HIS A 199 -2.00 -0.03 -16.22
CA HIS A 199 -1.87 1.06 -15.26
C HIS A 199 -0.73 1.97 -15.67
N GLN A 200 -0.83 3.24 -15.29
CA GLN A 200 0.34 4.09 -15.31
C GLN A 200 1.23 3.67 -14.13
N ARG A 201 2.43 3.16 -14.43
CA ARG A 201 3.41 2.77 -13.42
C ARG A 201 4.53 3.78 -13.35
N LEU A 202 4.87 4.16 -12.12
CA LEU A 202 5.94 5.09 -11.80
C LEU A 202 6.81 4.47 -10.70
N SER A 203 8.06 4.89 -10.61
CA SER A 203 8.92 4.54 -9.47
C SER A 203 8.60 5.40 -8.25
N CYS A 204 8.14 6.64 -8.49
CA CYS A 204 7.81 7.59 -7.45
C CYS A 204 6.78 8.60 -7.96
N LEU A 205 5.99 9.21 -7.09
CA LEU A 205 5.09 10.31 -7.48
C LEU A 205 5.82 11.55 -8.00
N THR A 206 7.08 11.72 -7.65
CA THR A 206 7.92 12.81 -8.19
C THR A 206 8.19 12.67 -9.69
N ASP A 207 7.92 11.50 -10.29
CA ASP A 207 8.12 11.25 -11.72
C ASP A 207 6.94 11.76 -12.58
N LEU A 208 5.86 12.24 -11.94
CA LEU A 208 4.67 12.77 -12.59
C LEU A 208 4.33 14.14 -12.00
N GLU A 209 4.15 15.14 -12.86
CA GLU A 209 3.67 16.44 -12.42
C GLU A 209 2.19 16.36 -12.01
N PHE A 210 1.84 16.96 -10.88
CA PHE A 210 0.47 16.95 -10.35
C PHE A 210 -0.56 17.46 -11.39
N ASN A 211 -0.22 18.55 -12.09
CA ASN A 211 -1.10 19.12 -13.13
C ASN A 211 -1.31 18.16 -14.30
N ASP A 212 -0.32 17.35 -14.64
CA ASP A 212 -0.45 16.33 -15.68
C ASP A 212 -1.41 15.21 -15.26
N LEU A 213 -1.39 14.81 -13.99
CA LEU A 213 -2.31 13.81 -13.45
C LEU A 213 -3.77 14.27 -13.56
N ILE A 214 -4.08 15.51 -13.20
CA ILE A 214 -5.46 16.00 -13.10
C ILE A 214 -6.01 16.55 -14.42
N SER A 215 -5.15 16.88 -15.41
CA SER A 215 -5.52 17.55 -16.65
C SER A 215 -5.70 16.61 -17.83
N LYS A 216 -5.00 15.47 -17.86
CA LYS A 216 -5.11 14.53 -18.98
C LYS A 216 -6.39 13.70 -18.86
N PRO A 217 -7.16 13.52 -19.97
CA PRO A 217 -8.15 12.48 -20.00
C PRO A 217 -7.39 11.17 -19.79
N LEU A 218 -7.69 10.52 -18.68
CA LEU A 218 -7.09 9.26 -18.29
C LEU A 218 -7.57 8.21 -19.30
N VAL A 219 -6.74 7.96 -20.31
CA VAL A 219 -7.05 6.99 -21.36
C VAL A 219 -7.00 5.60 -20.73
N THR A 220 -8.18 5.06 -20.47
CA THR A 220 -8.34 3.59 -20.31
C THR A 220 -8.04 3.00 -21.69
N THR A 221 -6.81 2.60 -21.92
CA THR A 221 -6.50 1.70 -23.06
C THR A 221 -7.16 0.36 -22.73
N VAL A 222 -8.26 0.11 -23.43
CA VAL A 222 -8.97 -1.20 -23.46
C VAL A 222 -8.07 -2.23 -24.13
#